data_d0ff7fc8e6f3ea218db0c23cb1069933
#
_entry.id   d0ff7fc8e6f3ea218db0c23cb1069933
#
_cell.length_a   1.000
_cell.length_b   1.000
_cell.length_c   1.000
_cell.angle_alpha   90.00
_cell.angle_beta   90.00
_cell.angle_gamma   90.00
#
_symmetry.space_group_name_H-M   'P 1'
#
loop_
_entity.id
_entity.type
_entity.pdbx_description
1 polymer ?
#
loop_
_entity_poly.entity_id
_entity_poly.type
_entity_poly.pdbx_seq_one_letter_code
_entity_poly.pdbx_strand_id
1 'polypeptide(L)'
;MSSVDRRNLFGALLVFGFVAVLVSCRKAEPWEEEAFDERLSGGAQTVFTEGVGAFSQAFPTLSGWREEFHELGDQHFEATFVAAPAPLFQGLGTIYNSNSCFNCHINDGRGKPIQQSEPMTSMLFRTSVPGRDPHGGPLAAPGFGGQLQDKAIFGVAAEAGVQVMWEETPFVFADGDTVQLRRPVWTLVSPYTGLPAGFMLSPRVAPPVHGLGLLEQIAGSELLALE
;
A
#
# COMPACT_ATOMS: atom_id res chain seq x y z
N MET A 1 -48.02 39.12 -55.72
CA MET A 1 -46.82 38.42 -55.23
C MET A 1 -45.88 39.48 -54.67
N SER A 2 -45.83 39.63 -53.33
CA SER A 2 -45.06 40.69 -52.71
C SER A 2 -43.57 40.29 -52.70
N SER A 3 -42.71 41.18 -53.17
CA SER A 3 -41.26 41.06 -53.13
C SER A 3 -40.83 41.16 -51.66
N VAL A 4 -40.40 40.03 -51.09
CA VAL A 4 -39.73 40.01 -49.79
C VAL A 4 -38.40 40.76 -49.94
N ASP A 5 -38.26 41.86 -49.21
CA ASP A 5 -37.10 42.74 -49.27
C ASP A 5 -35.88 42.01 -48.75
N ARG A 6 -34.96 41.64 -49.63
CA ARG A 6 -33.70 40.87 -49.35
C ARG A 6 -32.82 41.58 -48.32
N ARG A 7 -32.98 42.90 -48.12
CA ARG A 7 -32.18 43.67 -47.15
C ARG A 7 -32.58 43.32 -45.70
N ASN A 8 -33.90 43.08 -45.46
CA ASN A 8 -34.39 42.70 -44.14
C ASN A 8 -34.03 41.25 -43.77
N LEU A 9 -33.91 40.37 -44.76
CA LEU A 9 -33.49 38.99 -44.51
C LEU A 9 -32.03 38.90 -44.12
N PHE A 10 -31.13 39.70 -44.72
CA PHE A 10 -29.73 39.78 -44.38
C PHE A 10 -29.49 40.35 -42.98
N GLY A 11 -30.24 41.38 -42.60
CA GLY A 11 -30.20 41.97 -41.26
C GLY A 11 -30.65 40.99 -40.18
N ALA A 12 -31.72 40.25 -40.41
CA ALA A 12 -32.22 39.23 -39.50
C ALA A 12 -31.24 38.05 -39.32
N LEU A 13 -30.59 37.60 -40.39
CA LEU A 13 -29.57 36.53 -40.35
C LEU A 13 -28.29 36.96 -39.59
N LEU A 14 -27.83 38.20 -39.76
CA LEU A 14 -26.70 38.76 -39.04
C LEU A 14 -26.97 38.92 -37.54
N VAL A 15 -28.15 39.36 -37.15
CA VAL A 15 -28.57 39.51 -35.73
C VAL A 15 -28.70 38.13 -35.08
N PHE A 16 -29.28 37.14 -35.80
CA PHE A 16 -29.39 35.77 -35.27
C PHE A 16 -28.03 35.09 -35.13
N GLY A 17 -27.10 35.30 -36.08
CA GLY A 17 -25.74 34.80 -36.01
C GLY A 17 -24.95 35.40 -34.87
N PHE A 18 -25.11 36.70 -34.58
CA PHE A 18 -24.46 37.40 -33.49
C PHE A 18 -24.97 36.95 -32.10
N VAL A 19 -26.29 36.71 -31.97
CA VAL A 19 -26.93 36.20 -30.74
C VAL A 19 -26.48 34.75 -30.49
N ALA A 20 -26.37 33.92 -31.56
CA ALA A 20 -25.88 32.53 -31.40
C ALA A 20 -24.42 32.47 -30.94
N VAL A 21 -23.57 33.39 -31.38
CA VAL A 21 -22.14 33.47 -30.94
C VAL A 21 -22.06 33.93 -29.47
N LEU A 22 -22.94 34.85 -29.04
CA LEU A 22 -22.94 35.31 -27.65
C LEU A 22 -23.45 34.24 -26.68
N VAL A 23 -24.34 33.35 -27.12
CA VAL A 23 -24.82 32.21 -26.29
C VAL A 23 -23.77 31.07 -26.24
N SER A 24 -22.91 30.93 -27.24
CA SER A 24 -21.86 29.95 -27.28
C SER A 24 -20.66 30.23 -26.34
N CYS A 25 -20.55 31.48 -25.86
CA CYS A 25 -19.49 31.87 -24.92
C CYS A 25 -19.95 31.85 -23.45
N ARG A 26 -20.92 31.03 -23.08
CA ARG A 26 -21.08 30.72 -21.66
C ARG A 26 -19.83 29.92 -21.26
N LYS A 27 -18.91 30.56 -20.51
CA LYS A 27 -17.95 29.84 -19.69
C LYS A 27 -18.76 28.78 -18.96
N ALA A 28 -18.40 27.51 -19.16
CA ALA A 28 -18.82 26.48 -18.23
C ALA A 28 -18.47 27.04 -16.85
N GLU A 29 -19.49 27.25 -16.00
CA GLU A 29 -19.25 27.51 -14.58
C GLU A 29 -18.23 26.45 -14.16
N PRO A 30 -17.07 26.83 -13.58
CA PRO A 30 -16.19 25.80 -13.03
C PRO A 30 -17.08 25.04 -12.05
N TRP A 31 -17.39 23.77 -12.37
CA TRP A 31 -18.04 22.94 -11.39
C TRP A 31 -17.12 22.96 -10.18
N GLU A 32 -17.58 23.58 -9.12
CA GLU A 32 -16.89 23.54 -7.84
C GLU A 32 -16.89 22.06 -7.46
N GLU A 33 -15.75 21.42 -7.64
CA GLU A 33 -15.49 20.12 -7.07
C GLU A 33 -15.72 20.31 -5.57
N GLU A 34 -16.83 19.78 -5.08
CA GLU A 34 -17.15 19.84 -3.67
C GLU A 34 -15.91 19.33 -2.94
N ALA A 35 -15.26 20.17 -2.17
CA ALA A 35 -13.95 19.87 -1.59
C ALA A 35 -14.09 18.61 -0.74
N PHE A 36 -13.67 17.48 -1.30
CA PHE A 36 -13.71 16.20 -0.61
C PHE A 36 -12.81 16.29 0.63
N ASP A 37 -13.40 16.12 1.79
CA ASP A 37 -12.62 16.02 3.03
C ASP A 37 -11.99 14.61 3.10
N GLU A 38 -10.72 14.53 2.75
CA GLU A 38 -9.95 13.27 2.75
C GLU A 38 -9.99 12.54 4.11
N ARG A 39 -10.22 13.27 5.20
CA ARG A 39 -10.39 12.70 6.54
C ARG A 39 -11.64 11.82 6.64
N LEU A 40 -12.63 12.04 5.78
CA LEU A 40 -13.87 11.29 5.73
C LEU A 40 -13.89 10.21 4.65
N SER A 41 -12.72 9.82 4.11
CA SER A 41 -12.62 8.80 3.05
C SER A 41 -13.17 7.42 3.47
N GLY A 42 -13.23 7.13 4.76
CA GLY A 42 -13.92 5.96 5.31
C GLY A 42 -15.44 6.09 5.42
N GLY A 43 -16.03 7.25 5.05
CA GLY A 43 -17.47 7.49 5.18
C GLY A 43 -17.94 7.32 6.61
N ALA A 44 -19.05 6.61 6.81
CA ALA A 44 -19.63 6.30 8.13
C ALA A 44 -18.74 5.41 9.02
N GLN A 45 -17.67 4.83 8.46
CA GLN A 45 -16.70 4.02 9.21
C GLN A 45 -15.55 4.87 9.77
N THR A 46 -15.46 6.14 9.41
CA THR A 46 -14.41 7.04 9.88
C THR A 46 -14.52 7.26 11.39
N VAL A 47 -13.44 6.98 12.10
CA VAL A 47 -13.31 7.24 13.54
C VAL A 47 -12.14 8.20 13.76
N PHE A 48 -12.40 9.28 14.50
CA PHE A 48 -11.35 10.24 14.90
C PHE A 48 -10.88 9.87 16.31
N THR A 49 -9.74 9.21 16.38
CA THR A 49 -9.09 8.84 17.64
C THR A 49 -7.58 9.03 17.54
N GLU A 50 -6.93 9.17 18.67
CA GLU A 50 -5.49 9.38 18.77
C GLU A 50 -4.86 8.29 19.64
N GLY A 51 -3.55 8.13 19.50
CA GLY A 51 -2.76 7.20 20.29
C GLY A 51 -2.46 5.88 19.59
N VAL A 52 -1.89 4.96 20.34
CA VAL A 52 -1.34 3.69 19.82
C VAL A 52 -2.39 2.75 19.23
N GLY A 53 -3.63 2.84 19.67
CA GLY A 53 -4.76 2.03 19.18
C GLY A 53 -5.61 2.72 18.12
N ALA A 54 -5.13 3.81 17.50
CA ALA A 54 -5.92 4.56 16.52
C ALA A 54 -6.33 3.73 15.30
N PHE A 55 -5.50 2.78 14.89
CA PHE A 55 -5.75 1.92 13.73
C PHE A 55 -6.45 0.59 14.09
N SER A 56 -6.52 0.25 15.39
CA SER A 56 -7.16 -0.99 15.88
C SER A 56 -8.64 -0.77 16.22
N GLN A 57 -9.30 0.20 15.61
CA GLN A 57 -10.71 0.48 15.89
C GLN A 57 -11.59 -0.33 14.94
N ALA A 58 -12.48 -1.15 15.49
CA ALA A 58 -13.54 -1.78 14.72
C ALA A 58 -14.41 -0.74 14.03
N PHE A 59 -14.98 -1.08 12.90
CA PHE A 59 -15.95 -0.19 12.23
C PHE A 59 -17.15 0.06 13.15
N PRO A 60 -17.51 1.32 13.43
CA PRO A 60 -18.56 1.67 14.40
C PRO A 60 -19.96 1.16 14.01
N THR A 61 -20.12 0.70 12.77
CA THR A 61 -21.38 0.12 12.28
C THR A 61 -21.45 -1.40 12.44
N LEU A 62 -20.39 -2.05 12.93
CA LEU A 62 -20.42 -3.50 13.20
C LEU A 62 -21.33 -3.78 14.39
N SER A 63 -22.10 -4.87 14.28
CA SER A 63 -22.97 -5.34 15.35
C SER A 63 -23.32 -6.82 15.18
N GLY A 64 -23.66 -7.48 16.28
CA GLY A 64 -24.05 -8.88 16.32
C GLY A 64 -22.96 -9.79 15.76
N TRP A 65 -23.33 -10.79 14.95
CA TRP A 65 -22.39 -11.80 14.43
C TRP A 65 -21.19 -11.20 13.66
N ARG A 66 -21.35 -10.00 13.06
CA ARG A 66 -20.24 -9.34 12.34
C ARG A 66 -19.19 -8.81 13.29
N GLU A 67 -19.61 -8.28 14.42
CA GLU A 67 -18.71 -7.82 15.50
C GLU A 67 -17.97 -9.03 16.10
N GLU A 68 -18.69 -10.10 16.46
CA GLU A 68 -18.09 -11.36 16.97
C GLU A 68 -17.09 -11.96 15.97
N PHE A 69 -17.39 -11.89 14.67
CA PHE A 69 -16.49 -12.39 13.62
C PHE A 69 -15.24 -11.50 13.45
N HIS A 70 -15.39 -10.20 13.60
CA HIS A 70 -14.26 -9.26 13.62
C HIS A 70 -13.35 -9.55 14.81
N GLU A 71 -13.89 -9.68 16.02
CA GLU A 71 -13.12 -10.00 17.23
C GLU A 71 -12.37 -11.34 17.09
N LEU A 72 -13.00 -12.36 16.51
CA LEU A 72 -12.33 -13.62 16.22
C LEU A 72 -11.18 -13.45 15.21
N GLY A 73 -11.37 -12.62 14.18
CA GLY A 73 -10.32 -12.26 13.22
C GLY A 73 -9.14 -11.59 13.89
N ASP A 74 -9.41 -10.64 14.78
CA ASP A 74 -8.41 -9.91 15.55
C ASP A 74 -7.60 -10.85 16.46
N GLN A 75 -8.26 -11.76 17.17
CA GLN A 75 -7.58 -12.80 17.96
C GLN A 75 -6.62 -13.66 17.09
N HIS A 76 -7.02 -13.99 15.85
CA HIS A 76 -6.17 -14.73 14.93
C HIS A 76 -5.01 -13.87 14.40
N PHE A 77 -5.24 -12.57 14.18
CA PHE A 77 -4.21 -11.64 13.75
C PHE A 77 -3.11 -11.45 14.82
N GLU A 78 -3.50 -11.38 16.09
CA GLU A 78 -2.60 -11.26 17.23
C GLU A 78 -1.94 -12.60 17.63
N ALA A 79 -2.54 -13.73 17.25
CA ALA A 79 -2.07 -15.05 17.65
C ALA A 79 -0.62 -15.29 17.27
N THR A 80 0.12 -15.95 18.17
CA THR A 80 1.45 -16.47 17.89
C THR A 80 1.35 -17.89 17.34
N PHE A 81 1.68 -18.05 16.06
CA PHE A 81 1.72 -19.36 15.41
C PHE A 81 2.98 -20.12 15.81
N VAL A 82 2.84 -21.44 15.97
CA VAL A 82 3.91 -22.35 16.38
C VAL A 82 4.01 -23.53 15.45
N ALA A 83 5.17 -24.18 15.44
CA ALA A 83 5.36 -25.41 14.70
C ALA A 83 4.49 -26.56 15.24
N ALA A 84 3.98 -27.39 14.33
CA ALA A 84 3.25 -28.60 14.72
C ALA A 84 4.20 -29.63 15.41
N PRO A 85 3.71 -30.46 16.35
CA PRO A 85 2.33 -30.50 16.86
C PRO A 85 2.08 -29.50 17.99
N ALA A 86 0.96 -28.80 17.96
CA ALA A 86 0.52 -27.91 19.04
C ALA A 86 -1.02 -27.93 19.15
N PRO A 87 -1.59 -27.72 20.35
CA PRO A 87 -3.03 -27.76 20.55
C PRO A 87 -3.76 -26.59 19.88
N LEU A 88 -3.12 -25.42 19.78
CA LEU A 88 -3.67 -24.20 19.18
C LEU A 88 -2.60 -23.51 18.31
N PHE A 89 -3.07 -22.79 17.30
CA PHE A 89 -2.25 -21.96 16.41
C PHE A 89 -1.03 -22.69 15.82
N GLN A 90 -1.15 -23.99 15.56
CA GLN A 90 -0.18 -24.76 14.81
C GLN A 90 -0.24 -24.37 13.33
N GLY A 91 0.86 -24.52 12.61
CA GLY A 91 0.93 -24.24 11.17
C GLY A 91 2.02 -23.26 10.79
N LEU A 92 2.86 -22.86 11.76
CA LEU A 92 4.08 -22.15 11.43
C LEU A 92 4.94 -23.02 10.50
N GLY A 93 5.33 -22.47 9.36
CA GLY A 93 6.22 -23.13 8.40
C GLY A 93 7.62 -23.38 8.97
N THR A 94 8.39 -24.23 8.30
CA THR A 94 9.78 -24.55 8.70
C THR A 94 10.69 -23.34 8.64
N ILE A 95 10.46 -22.45 7.68
CA ILE A 95 11.12 -21.14 7.55
C ILE A 95 10.04 -20.05 7.48
N TYR A 96 10.32 -18.89 8.02
CA TYR A 96 9.33 -17.79 8.12
C TYR A 96 10.01 -16.44 8.39
N ASN A 97 9.28 -15.32 8.23
CA ASN A 97 9.72 -13.97 8.63
C ASN A 97 9.14 -13.57 9.99
N SER A 98 7.90 -13.95 10.26
CA SER A 98 7.25 -13.67 11.53
C SER A 98 6.29 -14.81 11.87
N ASN A 99 6.06 -15.02 13.15
CA ASN A 99 5.12 -16.00 13.67
C ASN A 99 3.79 -15.38 14.16
N SER A 100 3.58 -14.11 13.89
CA SER A 100 2.32 -13.39 14.14
C SER A 100 2.18 -12.26 13.14
N CYS A 101 0.96 -11.97 12.69
CA CYS A 101 0.68 -10.79 11.87
C CYS A 101 0.97 -9.51 12.66
N PHE A 102 0.53 -9.46 13.91
CA PHE A 102 0.73 -8.36 14.83
C PHE A 102 2.20 -7.95 15.02
N ASN A 103 3.14 -8.90 15.01
CA ASN A 103 4.57 -8.59 15.17
C ASN A 103 5.11 -7.68 14.07
N CYS A 104 4.54 -7.75 12.86
CA CYS A 104 4.90 -6.88 11.74
C CYS A 104 4.00 -5.66 11.64
N HIS A 105 2.71 -5.80 11.99
CA HIS A 105 1.67 -4.78 11.89
C HIS A 105 1.17 -4.38 13.28
N ILE A 106 2.07 -3.87 14.11
CA ILE A 106 1.79 -3.53 15.51
C ILE A 106 0.62 -2.55 15.60
N ASN A 107 -0.42 -2.91 16.37
CA ASN A 107 -1.67 -2.16 16.53
C ASN A 107 -2.31 -1.81 15.16
N ASP A 108 -2.32 -2.78 14.22
CA ASP A 108 -2.83 -2.65 12.85
C ASP A 108 -2.17 -1.53 12.03
N GLY A 109 -1.15 -0.94 12.62
CA GLY A 109 -0.39 0.16 12.08
C GLY A 109 0.77 -0.27 11.19
N ARG A 110 1.59 0.70 10.89
CA ARG A 110 2.80 0.53 10.08
C ARG A 110 3.94 -0.07 10.89
N GLY A 111 4.68 -0.99 10.30
CA GLY A 111 5.92 -1.52 10.85
C GLY A 111 7.01 -0.45 11.00
N LYS A 112 8.02 -0.77 11.79
CA LYS A 112 9.16 0.10 12.06
C LYS A 112 10.39 -0.38 11.27
N PRO A 113 11.07 0.49 10.51
CA PRO A 113 12.32 0.13 9.88
C PRO A 113 13.43 -0.09 10.93
N ILE A 114 14.35 -1.01 10.65
CA ILE A 114 15.51 -1.28 11.48
C ILE A 114 16.35 -0.02 11.63
N GLN A 115 16.75 0.32 12.84
CA GLN A 115 17.62 1.47 13.10
C GLN A 115 19.11 1.09 13.12
N GLN A 116 19.46 -0.01 13.73
CA GLN A 116 20.82 -0.57 13.84
C GLN A 116 20.70 -2.08 14.08
N SER A 117 21.63 -2.71 14.76
CA SER A 117 21.73 -4.15 15.04
C SER A 117 20.53 -4.78 15.80
N GLU A 118 19.33 -4.23 15.65
CA GLU A 118 18.09 -4.77 16.21
C GLU A 118 17.60 -5.94 15.36
N PRO A 119 16.93 -6.94 15.96
CA PRO A 119 16.27 -7.98 15.19
C PRO A 119 15.21 -7.39 14.26
N MET A 120 15.14 -7.89 13.04
CA MET A 120 14.05 -7.55 12.11
C MET A 120 12.73 -8.12 12.65
N THR A 121 11.82 -7.26 13.03
CA THR A 121 10.50 -7.67 13.53
C THR A 121 9.37 -7.30 12.57
N SER A 122 9.44 -6.14 11.93
CA SER A 122 8.37 -5.60 11.10
C SER A 122 8.84 -5.15 9.70
N MET A 123 9.86 -5.82 9.21
CA MET A 123 10.34 -5.70 7.82
C MET A 123 10.44 -7.08 7.17
N LEU A 124 10.33 -7.11 5.86
CA LEU A 124 10.65 -8.27 5.04
C LEU A 124 11.48 -7.84 3.84
N PHE A 125 12.14 -8.80 3.20
CA PHE A 125 12.95 -8.56 2.01
C PHE A 125 12.38 -9.35 0.84
N ARG A 126 11.95 -8.63 -0.20
CA ARG A 126 11.61 -9.26 -1.48
C ARG A 126 12.92 -9.59 -2.20
N THR A 127 12.96 -10.78 -2.78
CA THR A 127 14.09 -11.31 -3.52
C THR A 127 13.72 -11.51 -4.98
N SER A 128 14.64 -11.18 -5.87
CA SER A 128 14.42 -11.34 -7.31
C SER A 128 15.75 -11.45 -8.07
N VAL A 129 15.65 -11.80 -9.33
CA VAL A 129 16.72 -11.71 -10.33
C VAL A 129 16.23 -10.89 -11.53
N PRO A 130 17.11 -10.41 -12.44
CA PRO A 130 16.69 -9.71 -13.64
C PRO A 130 15.71 -10.53 -14.47
N GLY A 131 14.62 -9.89 -14.91
CA GLY A 131 13.55 -10.51 -15.68
C GLY A 131 12.18 -10.22 -15.09
N ARG A 132 11.15 -10.79 -15.73
CA ARG A 132 9.76 -10.68 -15.31
C ARG A 132 9.12 -12.06 -15.32
N ASP A 133 8.20 -12.28 -14.41
CA ASP A 133 7.35 -13.46 -14.41
C ASP A 133 6.26 -13.37 -15.50
N PRO A 134 5.47 -14.42 -15.74
CA PRO A 134 4.41 -14.41 -16.76
C PRO A 134 3.31 -13.35 -16.56
N HIS A 135 3.18 -12.78 -15.37
CA HIS A 135 2.22 -11.74 -15.02
C HIS A 135 2.86 -10.33 -14.96
N GLY A 136 4.12 -10.19 -15.42
CA GLY A 136 4.83 -8.91 -15.43
C GLY A 136 5.49 -8.51 -14.11
N GLY A 137 5.36 -9.33 -13.07
CA GLY A 137 6.00 -9.14 -11.77
C GLY A 137 7.52 -9.39 -11.80
N PRO A 138 8.24 -9.09 -10.69
CA PRO A 138 9.66 -9.44 -10.56
C PRO A 138 9.89 -10.96 -10.60
N LEU A 139 10.88 -11.40 -11.36
CA LEU A 139 11.24 -12.81 -11.41
C LEU A 139 11.86 -13.26 -10.09
N ALA A 140 11.25 -14.28 -9.46
CA ALA A 140 11.71 -14.81 -8.18
C ALA A 140 13.17 -15.32 -8.25
N ALA A 141 13.94 -15.09 -7.19
CA ALA A 141 15.33 -15.53 -7.11
C ALA A 141 15.41 -17.06 -6.95
N PRO A 142 16.10 -17.80 -7.85
CA PRO A 142 16.30 -19.23 -7.69
C PRO A 142 16.93 -19.56 -6.33
N GLY A 143 16.31 -20.51 -5.62
CA GLY A 143 16.75 -20.95 -4.28
C GLY A 143 16.16 -20.11 -3.14
N PHE A 144 15.73 -18.87 -3.37
CA PHE A 144 15.18 -17.96 -2.34
C PHE A 144 13.71 -17.57 -2.59
N GLY A 145 13.15 -17.92 -3.74
CA GLY A 145 11.80 -17.50 -4.08
C GLY A 145 11.65 -15.99 -4.28
N GLY A 146 10.46 -15.48 -3.95
CA GLY A 146 10.14 -14.03 -4.06
C GLY A 146 10.27 -13.27 -2.75
N GLN A 147 10.65 -13.92 -1.66
CA GLN A 147 10.77 -13.32 -0.32
C GLN A 147 11.73 -14.13 0.53
N LEU A 148 12.68 -13.47 1.15
CA LEU A 148 13.64 -14.06 2.07
C LEU A 148 12.96 -14.46 3.37
N GLN A 149 13.20 -15.68 3.85
CA GLN A 149 12.77 -16.18 5.16
C GLN A 149 13.96 -16.14 6.13
N ASP A 150 13.98 -15.13 6.99
CA ASP A 150 15.12 -14.84 7.89
C ASP A 150 15.07 -15.61 9.21
N LYS A 151 14.02 -16.39 9.43
CA LYS A 151 13.83 -17.24 10.63
C LYS A 151 13.44 -18.65 10.24
N ALA A 152 13.69 -19.57 11.15
CA ALA A 152 13.33 -20.98 11.01
C ALA A 152 12.93 -21.59 12.36
N ILE A 153 12.25 -22.72 12.31
CA ILE A 153 11.98 -23.53 13.51
C ILE A 153 13.29 -24.20 13.99
N PHE A 154 13.26 -24.68 15.21
CA PHE A 154 14.41 -25.37 15.81
C PHE A 154 14.92 -26.51 14.90
N GLY A 155 16.22 -26.56 14.67
CA GLY A 155 16.88 -27.60 13.87
C GLY A 155 16.87 -27.36 12.36
N VAL A 156 16.29 -26.27 11.89
CA VAL A 156 16.28 -25.86 10.47
C VAL A 156 17.07 -24.57 10.30
N ALA A 157 17.85 -24.46 9.23
CA ALA A 157 18.54 -23.23 8.89
C ALA A 157 17.55 -22.24 8.22
N ALA A 158 17.58 -20.98 8.63
CA ALA A 158 16.95 -19.91 7.88
C ALA A 158 17.64 -19.68 6.53
N GLU A 159 16.99 -18.99 5.60
CA GLU A 159 17.57 -18.74 4.27
C GLU A 159 18.80 -17.83 4.34
N ALA A 160 18.73 -16.74 5.12
CA ALA A 160 19.86 -15.89 5.46
C ALA A 160 19.45 -14.92 6.57
N GLY A 161 20.44 -14.40 7.31
CA GLY A 161 20.26 -13.18 8.09
C GLY A 161 20.44 -11.93 7.22
N VAL A 162 19.99 -10.78 7.73
CA VAL A 162 20.21 -9.48 7.09
C VAL A 162 20.80 -8.50 8.08
N GLN A 163 21.80 -7.76 7.65
CA GLN A 163 22.39 -6.65 8.39
C GLN A 163 22.23 -5.36 7.61
N VAL A 164 22.11 -4.25 8.34
CA VAL A 164 22.07 -2.91 7.78
C VAL A 164 23.26 -2.08 8.28
N MET A 165 23.88 -1.38 7.34
CA MET A 165 24.79 -0.27 7.62
C MET A 165 24.19 1.00 7.02
N TRP A 166 24.45 2.13 7.65
CA TRP A 166 23.95 3.42 7.19
C TRP A 166 25.09 4.24 6.60
N GLU A 167 24.93 4.63 5.34
CA GLU A 167 25.82 5.58 4.67
C GLU A 167 25.19 6.97 4.75
N GLU A 168 25.96 7.93 5.25
CA GLU A 168 25.55 9.33 5.35
C GLU A 168 26.13 10.14 4.19
N THR A 169 25.31 11.02 3.64
CA THR A 169 25.69 11.93 2.55
C THR A 169 25.11 13.30 2.84
N PRO A 170 25.92 14.38 2.88
CA PRO A 170 25.41 15.72 3.06
C PRO A 170 24.61 16.15 1.82
N PHE A 171 23.47 16.77 2.05
CA PHE A 171 22.67 17.45 1.04
C PHE A 171 22.56 18.93 1.40
N VAL A 172 22.95 19.79 0.47
CA VAL A 172 22.93 21.25 0.64
C VAL A 172 21.73 21.82 -0.11
N PHE A 173 20.84 22.50 0.59
CA PHE A 173 19.72 23.22 0.00
C PHE A 173 20.19 24.51 -0.69
N ALA A 174 19.32 25.10 -1.53
CA ALA A 174 19.64 26.30 -2.30
C ALA A 174 19.89 27.54 -1.41
N ASP A 175 19.36 27.58 -0.21
CA ASP A 175 19.59 28.61 0.82
C ASP A 175 20.89 28.42 1.62
N GLY A 176 21.60 27.31 1.38
CA GLY A 176 22.86 26.97 2.04
C GLY A 176 22.73 26.07 3.26
N ASP A 177 21.51 25.77 3.71
CA ASP A 177 21.30 24.82 4.80
C ASP A 177 21.73 23.41 4.39
N THR A 178 22.32 22.68 5.34
CA THR A 178 22.85 21.34 5.09
C THR A 178 22.18 20.33 6.01
N VAL A 179 21.68 19.24 5.42
CA VAL A 179 21.15 18.08 6.16
C VAL A 179 21.95 16.84 5.82
N GLN A 180 22.09 15.94 6.79
CA GLN A 180 22.68 14.62 6.53
C GLN A 180 21.58 13.65 6.11
N LEU A 181 21.59 13.26 4.85
CA LEU A 181 20.77 12.17 4.35
C LEU A 181 21.47 10.86 4.64
N ARG A 182 20.72 9.83 5.05
CA ARG A 182 21.28 8.51 5.26
C ARG A 182 20.56 7.46 4.40
N ARG A 183 21.35 6.57 3.82
CA ARG A 183 20.89 5.46 2.99
C ARG A 183 21.22 4.13 3.67
N PRO A 184 20.28 3.19 3.78
CA PRO A 184 20.59 1.86 4.27
C PRO A 184 21.34 1.05 3.20
N VAL A 185 22.39 0.37 3.62
CA VAL A 185 23.11 -0.65 2.83
C VAL A 185 22.86 -2.00 3.48
N TRP A 186 22.20 -2.89 2.75
CA TRP A 186 21.77 -4.18 3.22
C TRP A 186 22.75 -5.27 2.80
N THR A 187 23.13 -6.13 3.73
CA THR A 187 24.02 -7.25 3.48
C THR A 187 23.38 -8.55 3.98
N LEU A 188 23.33 -9.57 3.14
CA LEU A 188 22.96 -10.91 3.56
C LEU A 188 24.10 -11.55 4.36
N VAL A 189 23.73 -12.20 5.45
CA VAL A 189 24.66 -12.89 6.34
C VAL A 189 24.32 -14.38 6.35
N SER A 190 25.35 -15.21 6.15
CA SER A 190 25.23 -16.66 6.20
C SER A 190 24.08 -17.22 5.34
N PRO A 191 24.01 -16.92 4.05
CA PRO A 191 22.99 -17.50 3.19
C PRO A 191 23.16 -19.03 3.14
N TYR A 192 22.03 -19.75 3.19
CA TYR A 192 22.03 -21.22 3.22
C TYR A 192 22.56 -21.86 1.93
N THR A 193 22.57 -21.11 0.85
CA THR A 193 23.10 -21.50 -0.47
C THR A 193 23.75 -20.31 -1.17
N GLY A 194 24.46 -20.56 -2.26
CA GLY A 194 25.05 -19.50 -3.07
C GLY A 194 24.00 -18.59 -3.70
N LEU A 195 24.27 -17.29 -3.75
CA LEU A 195 23.37 -16.33 -4.37
C LEU A 195 23.38 -16.49 -5.90
N PRO A 196 22.21 -16.52 -6.55
CA PRO A 196 22.14 -16.57 -8.00
C PRO A 196 22.70 -15.29 -8.64
N ALA A 197 23.14 -15.38 -9.89
CA ALA A 197 23.64 -14.24 -10.64
C ALA A 197 22.54 -13.13 -10.75
N GLY A 198 22.91 -11.89 -10.46
CA GLY A 198 22.00 -10.77 -10.49
C GLY A 198 20.99 -10.73 -9.34
N PHE A 199 21.27 -11.42 -8.23
CA PHE A 199 20.42 -11.38 -7.03
C PHE A 199 20.15 -9.96 -6.59
N MET A 200 18.87 -9.63 -6.39
CA MET A 200 18.39 -8.33 -5.93
C MET A 200 17.60 -8.48 -4.64
N LEU A 201 17.80 -7.54 -3.72
CA LEU A 201 17.13 -7.48 -2.43
C LEU A 201 16.35 -6.17 -2.32
N SER A 202 15.08 -6.25 -1.99
CA SER A 202 14.21 -5.08 -1.84
C SER A 202 13.54 -5.08 -0.47
N PRO A 203 14.01 -4.22 0.45
CA PRO A 203 13.44 -4.11 1.79
C PRO A 203 12.03 -3.53 1.74
N ARG A 204 11.14 -4.06 2.57
CA ARG A 204 9.77 -3.61 2.75
C ARG A 204 9.46 -3.46 4.23
N VAL A 205 8.95 -2.30 4.60
CA VAL A 205 8.36 -2.09 5.93
C VAL A 205 6.89 -2.49 5.83
N ALA A 206 6.38 -3.18 6.84
CA ALA A 206 4.97 -3.57 6.89
C ALA A 206 4.06 -2.34 6.76
N PRO A 207 3.13 -2.28 5.81
CA PRO A 207 2.17 -1.18 5.69
C PRO A 207 1.12 -1.27 6.82
N PRO A 208 0.34 -0.21 7.08
CA PRO A 208 -0.84 -0.33 7.93
C PRO A 208 -1.87 -1.28 7.28
N VAL A 209 -2.67 -1.95 8.12
CA VAL A 209 -3.67 -2.94 7.67
C VAL A 209 -5.12 -2.52 7.97
N HIS A 210 -5.32 -1.33 8.53
CA HIS A 210 -6.66 -0.79 8.77
C HIS A 210 -7.40 -0.50 7.45
N GLY A 211 -8.72 -0.53 7.49
CA GLY A 211 -9.59 -0.17 6.35
C GLY A 211 -9.67 -1.19 5.22
N LEU A 212 -9.02 -2.35 5.32
CA LEU A 212 -9.00 -3.37 4.26
C LEU A 212 -10.39 -3.90 3.93
N GLY A 213 -11.29 -3.99 4.92
CA GLY A 213 -12.68 -4.40 4.71
C GLY A 213 -13.46 -3.49 3.76
N LEU A 214 -13.07 -2.22 3.60
CA LEU A 214 -13.66 -1.33 2.60
C LEU A 214 -13.18 -1.70 1.19
N LEU A 215 -11.94 -2.12 1.04
CA LEU A 215 -11.39 -2.57 -0.25
C LEU A 215 -12.04 -3.88 -0.72
N GLU A 216 -12.36 -4.78 0.21
CA GLU A 216 -13.04 -6.05 -0.10
C GLU A 216 -14.47 -5.86 -0.65
N GLN A 217 -15.08 -4.69 -0.43
CA GLN A 217 -16.39 -4.37 -0.97
C GLN A 217 -16.37 -3.97 -2.45
N ILE A 218 -15.21 -3.73 -3.03
CA ILE A 218 -15.07 -3.41 -4.45
C ILE A 218 -15.38 -4.66 -5.25
N ALA A 219 -16.39 -4.60 -6.11
CA ALA A 219 -16.79 -5.73 -6.93
C ALA A 219 -15.64 -6.13 -7.88
N GLY A 220 -15.41 -7.45 -8.04
CA GLY A 220 -14.39 -7.94 -8.97
C GLY A 220 -14.59 -7.47 -10.42
N SER A 221 -15.85 -7.24 -10.84
CA SER A 221 -16.18 -6.64 -12.14
C SER A 221 -15.63 -5.23 -12.32
N GLU A 222 -15.60 -4.42 -11.25
CA GLU A 222 -15.04 -3.07 -11.29
C GLU A 222 -13.50 -3.12 -11.47
N LEU A 223 -12.85 -4.07 -10.79
CA LEU A 223 -11.40 -4.26 -10.92
C LEU A 223 -11.02 -4.71 -12.32
N LEU A 224 -11.79 -5.65 -12.91
CA LEU A 224 -11.55 -6.13 -14.28
C LEU A 224 -11.85 -5.07 -15.35
N ALA A 225 -12.70 -4.09 -15.07
CA ALA A 225 -12.98 -2.99 -16.00
C ALA A 225 -11.84 -1.96 -16.06
N LEU A 226 -10.85 -2.03 -15.16
CA LEU A 226 -9.67 -1.17 -15.14
C LEU A 226 -8.46 -1.75 -15.89
N GLU A 227 -8.54 -3.01 -16.37
CA GLU A 227 -7.52 -3.63 -17.23
C GLU A 227 -7.66 -3.15 -18.69
#